data_5fa22e4dd484ac51a232c997432eaddf
#
_entry.id   5fa22e4dd484ac51a232c997432eaddf
#
_cell.length_a   1.000
_cell.length_b   1.000
_cell.length_c   1.000
_cell.angle_alpha   90.00
_cell.angle_beta   90.00
_cell.angle_gamma   90.00
#
_symmetry.space_group_name_H-M   'P 1'
#
loop_
_entity.id
_entity.type
_entity.pdbx_description
1 polymer ?
#
loop_
_entity_poly.entity_id
_entity_poly.type
_entity_poly.pdbx_seq_one_letter_code
_entity_poly.pdbx_strand_id
1 'polypeptide(L)'
;MRKLITAITAILLAGMMTAGISAYDAETAEKQADALNQMGLFKGTENGYDLDKVPTRAQSSVMLVRFLGKEEEALSLEYSAPFNDVEDWAKPYIQYLWQNGLANGYGDGTYGAEDPCTAQ
;
A
#
# COMPACT_ATOMS: atom_id res chain seq x y z
N MET A 1 -7.85 12.62 -16.89
CA MET A 1 -8.39 11.29 -16.52
C MET A 1 -7.93 10.16 -17.44
N ARG A 2 -8.02 10.32 -18.77
CA ARG A 2 -7.58 9.26 -19.72
C ARG A 2 -6.11 8.83 -19.51
N LYS A 3 -5.21 9.78 -19.24
CA LYS A 3 -3.79 9.50 -19.02
C LYS A 3 -3.55 8.67 -17.77
N LEU A 4 -4.30 8.94 -16.69
CA LEU A 4 -4.19 8.19 -15.44
C LEU A 4 -4.70 6.74 -15.61
N ILE A 5 -5.83 6.59 -16.30
CA ILE A 5 -6.40 5.26 -16.60
C ILE A 5 -5.42 4.45 -17.48
N THR A 6 -4.82 5.09 -18.48
CA THR A 6 -3.82 4.45 -19.32
C THR A 6 -2.60 4.00 -18.51
N ALA A 7 -2.14 4.83 -17.58
CA ALA A 7 -1.02 4.47 -16.72
C ALA A 7 -1.35 3.27 -15.82
N ILE A 8 -2.54 3.25 -15.22
CA ILE A 8 -3.00 2.10 -14.42
C ILE A 8 -3.08 0.84 -15.27
N THR A 9 -3.64 0.94 -16.46
CA THR A 9 -3.74 -0.19 -17.40
C THR A 9 -2.36 -0.71 -17.78
N ALA A 10 -1.42 0.18 -18.06
CA ALA A 10 -0.05 -0.21 -18.39
C ALA A 10 0.64 -0.94 -17.22
N ILE A 11 0.42 -0.48 -15.99
CA ILE A 11 0.95 -1.14 -14.79
C ILE A 11 0.36 -2.55 -14.64
N LEU A 12 -0.94 -2.71 -14.81
CA LEU A 12 -1.61 -4.00 -14.74
C LEU A 12 -1.12 -4.95 -15.84
N LEU A 13 -1.00 -4.46 -17.06
CA LEU A 13 -0.49 -5.25 -18.17
C LEU A 13 0.95 -5.67 -17.94
N ALA A 14 1.79 -4.77 -17.47
CA ALA A 14 3.16 -5.09 -17.11
C ALA A 14 3.20 -6.18 -16.03
N GLY A 15 2.38 -6.06 -14.99
CA GLY A 15 2.27 -7.07 -13.95
C GLY A 15 1.83 -8.43 -14.47
N MET A 16 0.91 -8.48 -15.42
CA MET A 16 0.45 -9.73 -16.01
C MET A 16 1.46 -10.35 -16.96
N MET A 17 2.23 -9.52 -17.68
CA MET A 17 3.22 -9.99 -18.66
C MET A 17 4.54 -10.36 -18.01
N THR A 18 4.76 -9.95 -16.78
CA THR A 18 6.07 -10.05 -16.13
C THR A 18 6.22 -11.26 -15.21
N ALA A 19 5.30 -12.20 -15.25
CA ALA A 19 5.49 -13.45 -14.51
C ALA A 19 6.77 -14.13 -15.00
N GLY A 20 7.87 -13.94 -14.30
CA GLY A 20 9.17 -14.45 -14.66
C GLY A 20 10.10 -13.46 -15.35
N ILE A 21 9.77 -12.19 -15.43
CA ILE A 21 10.67 -11.23 -16.08
C ILE A 21 11.55 -10.54 -15.05
N SER A 22 12.83 -10.85 -15.15
CA SER A 22 13.89 -10.11 -14.49
C SER A 22 14.19 -8.76 -15.15
N ALA A 23 13.47 -8.40 -16.23
CA ALA A 23 13.75 -7.23 -17.08
C ALA A 23 12.90 -6.00 -16.75
N TYR A 24 12.35 -5.94 -15.57
CA TYR A 24 11.63 -4.76 -15.11
C TYR A 24 12.67 -3.71 -14.71
N ASP A 25 12.96 -2.80 -15.60
CA ASP A 25 14.02 -1.83 -15.32
C ASP A 25 13.59 -0.76 -14.32
N ALA A 26 14.58 -0.17 -13.64
CA ALA A 26 14.35 0.82 -12.61
C ALA A 26 13.64 2.08 -13.15
N GLU A 27 13.91 2.46 -14.39
CA GLU A 27 13.29 3.62 -15.02
C GLU A 27 11.77 3.41 -15.22
N THR A 28 11.38 2.23 -15.67
CA THR A 28 9.96 1.89 -15.85
C THR A 28 9.24 1.84 -14.50
N ALA A 29 9.86 1.23 -13.50
CA ALA A 29 9.30 1.17 -12.16
C ALA A 29 9.10 2.57 -11.57
N GLU A 30 10.06 3.47 -11.77
CA GLU A 30 9.97 4.84 -11.27
C GLU A 30 8.86 5.63 -11.96
N LYS A 31 8.69 5.49 -13.27
CA LYS A 31 7.58 6.11 -14.00
C LYS A 31 6.22 5.64 -13.51
N GLN A 32 6.10 4.37 -13.21
CA GLN A 32 4.87 3.81 -12.65
C GLN A 32 4.61 4.31 -11.23
N ALA A 33 5.64 4.42 -10.42
CA ALA A 33 5.54 5.00 -9.09
C ALA A 33 5.13 6.48 -9.15
N ASP A 34 5.66 7.24 -10.11
CA ASP A 34 5.26 8.63 -10.35
C ASP A 34 3.77 8.74 -10.71
N ALA A 35 3.27 7.85 -11.55
CA ALA A 35 1.85 7.82 -11.90
C ALA A 35 0.98 7.56 -10.67
N LEU A 36 1.37 6.62 -9.82
CA LEU A 36 0.67 6.33 -8.57
C LEU A 36 0.77 7.50 -7.58
N ASN A 37 1.92 8.16 -7.55
CA ASN A 37 2.12 9.35 -6.71
C ASN A 37 1.18 10.48 -7.12
N GLN A 38 1.01 10.73 -8.41
CA GLN A 38 0.08 11.74 -8.92
C GLN A 38 -1.37 11.47 -8.51
N MET A 39 -1.73 10.21 -8.33
CA MET A 39 -3.05 9.80 -7.85
C MET A 39 -3.17 9.80 -6.33
N GLY A 40 -2.11 10.13 -5.60
CA GLY A 40 -2.09 10.10 -4.14
C GLY A 40 -2.05 8.72 -3.53
N LEU A 41 -1.81 7.68 -4.33
CA LEU A 41 -1.80 6.29 -3.87
C LEU A 41 -0.45 5.85 -3.34
N PHE A 42 0.62 6.48 -3.83
CA PHE A 42 1.98 6.14 -3.46
C PHE A 42 2.79 7.42 -3.24
N LYS A 43 3.14 7.71 -2.00
CA LYS A 43 3.82 8.95 -1.65
C LYS A 43 5.35 8.83 -1.57
N GLY A 44 5.84 7.60 -1.43
CA GLY A 44 7.27 7.38 -1.25
C GLY A 44 7.76 7.75 0.16
N THR A 45 9.05 7.81 0.28
CA THR A 45 9.75 8.15 1.52
C THR A 45 10.69 9.34 1.29
N GLU A 46 11.38 9.78 2.33
CA GLU A 46 12.43 10.80 2.21
C GLU A 46 13.59 10.36 1.30
N ASN A 47 13.73 9.05 1.07
CA ASN A 47 14.74 8.46 0.20
C ASN A 47 14.22 8.12 -1.21
N GLY A 48 13.05 8.65 -1.59
CA GLY A 48 12.38 8.32 -2.84
C GLY A 48 11.35 7.22 -2.67
N TYR A 49 11.16 6.40 -3.68
CA TYR A 49 10.10 5.38 -3.66
C TYR A 49 10.52 4.05 -3.03
N ASP A 50 11.81 3.82 -2.80
CA ASP A 50 12.33 2.57 -2.24
C ASP A 50 11.80 1.32 -2.98
N LEU A 51 11.81 1.37 -4.30
CA LEU A 51 11.20 0.33 -5.16
C LEU A 51 11.88 -1.03 -5.09
N ASP A 52 13.08 -1.08 -4.54
CA ASP A 52 13.85 -2.31 -4.32
C ASP A 52 13.49 -3.01 -3.01
N LYS A 53 12.63 -2.41 -2.22
CA LYS A 53 12.22 -2.96 -0.91
C LYS A 53 10.81 -3.50 -0.97
N VAL A 54 10.60 -4.63 -0.30
CA VAL A 54 9.26 -5.16 -0.09
C VAL A 54 8.54 -4.29 0.94
N PRO A 55 7.32 -3.79 0.65
CA PRO A 55 6.59 -2.99 1.62
C PRO A 55 6.22 -3.82 2.84
N THR A 56 6.15 -3.16 3.99
CA THR A 56 5.62 -3.78 5.20
C THR A 56 4.10 -3.92 5.10
N ARG A 57 3.53 -4.76 5.93
CA ARG A 57 2.08 -4.91 6.00
C ARG A 57 1.38 -3.60 6.39
N ALA A 58 1.99 -2.80 7.27
CA ALA A 58 1.49 -1.49 7.62
C ALA A 58 1.50 -0.54 6.41
N GLN A 59 2.59 -0.50 5.64
CA GLN A 59 2.67 0.33 4.44
C GLN A 59 1.63 -0.08 3.39
N SER A 60 1.44 -1.37 3.19
CA SER A 60 0.43 -1.90 2.27
C SER A 60 -0.98 -1.55 2.72
N SER A 61 -1.24 -1.53 4.02
CA SER A 61 -2.53 -1.12 4.58
C SER A 61 -2.85 0.35 4.25
N VAL A 62 -1.86 1.23 4.39
CA VAL A 62 -2.02 2.64 4.02
C VAL A 62 -2.34 2.78 2.54
N MET A 63 -1.61 2.07 1.68
CA MET A 63 -1.84 2.09 0.23
C MET A 63 -3.25 1.61 -0.11
N LEU A 64 -3.72 0.56 0.53
CA LEU A 64 -5.06 0.02 0.29
C LEU A 64 -6.15 1.03 0.65
N VAL A 65 -6.04 1.68 1.81
CA VAL A 65 -7.03 2.70 2.23
C VAL A 65 -7.06 3.87 1.25
N ARG A 66 -5.90 4.32 0.78
CA ARG A 66 -5.81 5.36 -0.24
C ARG A 66 -6.42 4.92 -1.56
N PHE A 67 -6.15 3.70 -1.98
CA PHE A 67 -6.74 3.12 -3.19
C PHE A 67 -8.27 3.08 -3.12
N LEU A 68 -8.83 2.78 -1.94
CA LEU A 68 -10.27 2.77 -1.71
C LEU A 68 -10.87 4.18 -1.64
N GLY A 69 -10.05 5.23 -1.62
CA GLY A 69 -10.51 6.61 -1.48
C GLY A 69 -11.04 6.94 -0.09
N LYS A 70 -10.57 6.23 0.94
CA LYS A 70 -11.10 6.32 2.30
C LYS A 70 -10.11 6.92 3.31
N GLU A 71 -9.06 7.59 2.82
CA GLU A 71 -8.04 8.16 3.71
C GLU A 71 -8.61 9.17 4.71
N GLU A 72 -9.46 10.09 4.25
CA GLU A 72 -10.07 11.09 5.14
C GLU A 72 -10.92 10.44 6.22
N GLU A 73 -11.72 9.45 5.83
CA GLU A 73 -12.54 8.69 6.78
C GLU A 73 -11.66 7.96 7.80
N ALA A 74 -10.61 7.29 7.34
CA ALA A 74 -9.67 6.58 8.20
C ALA A 74 -9.00 7.52 9.21
N LEU A 75 -8.53 8.69 8.76
CA LEU A 75 -7.85 9.66 9.61
C LEU A 75 -8.74 10.25 10.70
N SER A 76 -10.04 10.15 10.55
CA SER A 76 -11.01 10.60 11.57
C SER A 76 -11.28 9.57 12.66
N LEU A 77 -10.79 8.34 12.51
CA LEU A 77 -11.10 7.24 13.43
C LEU A 77 -10.19 7.25 14.66
N GLU A 78 -10.76 6.89 15.79
CA GLU A 78 -10.00 6.58 16.99
C GLU A 78 -9.54 5.12 16.96
N TYR A 79 -8.33 4.88 17.44
CA TYR A 79 -7.75 3.55 17.43
C TYR A 79 -8.32 2.68 18.56
N SER A 80 -8.99 1.62 18.20
CA SER A 80 -9.54 0.63 19.14
C SER A 80 -9.22 -0.82 18.73
N ALA A 81 -8.52 -1.01 17.63
CA ALA A 81 -8.10 -2.35 17.19
C ALA A 81 -7.19 -3.02 18.24
N PRO A 82 -7.27 -4.35 18.37
CA PRO A 82 -6.56 -5.07 19.43
C PRO A 82 -5.08 -5.33 19.16
N PHE A 83 -4.45 -4.49 18.35
CA PHE A 83 -3.06 -4.68 17.91
C PHE A 83 -2.12 -3.76 18.67
N ASN A 84 -1.06 -4.33 19.22
CA ASN A 84 -0.08 -3.62 20.05
C ASN A 84 1.24 -3.31 19.32
N ASP A 85 1.39 -3.75 18.07
CA ASP A 85 2.59 -3.61 17.25
C ASP A 85 2.43 -2.58 16.12
N VAL A 86 1.44 -1.70 16.21
CA VAL A 86 1.14 -0.71 15.17
C VAL A 86 1.65 0.67 15.59
N GLU A 87 2.48 1.27 14.74
CA GLU A 87 2.96 2.63 14.94
C GLU A 87 1.85 3.66 14.72
N ASP A 88 2.00 4.83 15.33
CA ASP A 88 0.95 5.86 15.33
C ASP A 88 0.52 6.29 13.93
N TRP A 89 1.46 6.41 12.99
CA TRP A 89 1.15 6.81 11.62
C TRP A 89 0.27 5.81 10.88
N ALA A 90 0.32 4.53 11.25
CA ALA A 90 -0.43 3.48 10.60
C ALA A 90 -1.78 3.18 11.29
N LYS A 91 -1.95 3.61 12.54
CA LYS A 91 -3.13 3.27 13.34
C LYS A 91 -4.46 3.61 12.68
N PRO A 92 -4.70 4.81 12.13
CA PRO A 92 -5.99 5.11 11.53
C PRO A 92 -6.31 4.23 10.32
N TYR A 93 -5.30 3.91 9.52
CA TYR A 93 -5.48 3.07 8.34
C TYR A 93 -5.81 1.63 8.71
N ILE A 94 -5.07 1.07 9.65
CA ILE A 94 -5.29 -0.29 10.13
C ILE A 94 -6.62 -0.38 10.88
N GLN A 95 -6.99 0.65 11.65
CA GLN A 95 -8.30 0.75 12.28
C GLN A 95 -9.43 0.66 11.25
N TYR A 96 -9.32 1.43 10.17
CA TYR A 96 -10.32 1.41 9.10
C TYR A 96 -10.48 0.01 8.51
N LEU A 97 -9.37 -0.63 8.16
CA LEU A 97 -9.40 -1.96 7.56
C LEU A 97 -9.94 -3.00 8.52
N TRP A 98 -9.56 -2.93 9.79
CA TRP A 98 -10.01 -3.87 10.80
C TRP A 98 -11.51 -3.77 11.06
N GLN A 99 -12.01 -2.56 11.32
CA GLN A 99 -13.43 -2.38 11.63
C GLN A 99 -14.36 -2.69 10.46
N ASN A 100 -13.88 -2.61 9.23
CA ASN A 100 -14.64 -2.94 8.03
C ASN A 100 -14.43 -4.40 7.58
N GLY A 101 -13.72 -5.20 8.36
CA GLY A 101 -13.51 -6.61 8.06
C GLY A 101 -12.59 -6.88 6.87
N LEU A 102 -11.79 -5.88 6.47
CA LEU A 102 -10.89 -6.00 5.33
C LEU A 102 -9.51 -6.51 5.71
N ALA A 103 -9.15 -6.44 6.98
CA ALA A 103 -7.90 -6.98 7.49
C ALA A 103 -8.08 -7.51 8.91
N ASN A 104 -7.34 -8.55 9.23
CA ASN A 104 -7.30 -9.18 10.55
C ASN A 104 -5.85 -9.30 11.01
N GLY A 105 -5.67 -9.40 12.32
CA GLY A 105 -4.37 -9.73 12.91
C GLY A 105 -4.12 -11.23 12.96
N TYR A 106 -3.06 -11.60 13.66
CA TYR A 106 -2.64 -13.01 13.80
C TYR A 106 -3.36 -13.75 14.94
N GLY A 107 -4.24 -13.08 15.68
CA GLY A 107 -4.99 -13.70 16.77
C GLY A 107 -4.31 -13.65 18.13
N ASP A 108 -3.09 -13.13 18.21
CA ASP A 108 -2.29 -13.02 19.43
C ASP A 108 -2.14 -11.57 19.93
N GLY A 109 -2.91 -10.64 19.38
CA GLY A 109 -2.80 -9.21 19.69
C GLY A 109 -1.82 -8.45 18.81
N THR A 110 -1.30 -9.09 17.76
CA THR A 110 -0.42 -8.46 16.78
C THR A 110 -1.05 -8.40 15.40
N TYR A 111 -0.69 -7.36 14.65
CA TYR A 111 -1.08 -7.20 13.25
C TYR A 111 0.00 -7.70 12.28
N GLY A 112 1.24 -7.76 12.74
CA GLY A 112 2.39 -8.01 11.89
C GLY A 112 2.76 -6.79 11.05
N ALA A 113 2.67 -5.60 11.65
CA ALA A 113 2.82 -4.33 10.94
C ALA A 113 4.14 -4.21 10.20
N GLU A 114 5.21 -4.70 10.79
CA GLU A 114 6.55 -4.63 10.20
C GLU A 114 6.90 -5.84 9.34
N ASP A 115 6.02 -6.83 9.26
CA ASP A 115 6.26 -8.01 8.43
C ASP A 115 6.21 -7.63 6.95
N PRO A 116 7.05 -8.27 6.10
CA PRO A 116 6.96 -8.03 4.66
C PRO A 116 5.61 -8.49 4.12
N CYS A 117 5.01 -7.65 3.27
CA CYS A 117 3.77 -7.98 2.60
C CYS A 117 4.09 -8.62 1.25
N THR A 118 3.93 -9.94 1.17
CA THR A 118 4.17 -10.70 -0.05
C THR A 118 2.85 -11.10 -0.69
N ALA A 119 2.87 -11.27 -2.01
CA ALA A 119 1.69 -11.67 -2.78
C ALA A 119 1.49 -13.20 -2.73
N GLN A 120 1.12 -13.71 -1.57
CA GLN A 120 0.76 -15.12 -1.41
C GLN A 120 -0.71 -15.27 -1.10
#